data_7224e3e3f48ed3765792925c91b1baca
#
_entry.id   7224e3e3f48ed3765792925c91b1baca
#
_cell.length_a   1.000
_cell.length_b   1.000
_cell.length_c   1.000
_cell.angle_alpha   90.00
_cell.angle_beta   90.00
_cell.angle_gamma   90.00
#
_symmetry.space_group_name_H-M   'P 1'
#
loop_
_entity.id
_entity.type
_entity.pdbx_description
1 polymer ?
#
loop_
_entity_poly.entity_id
_entity_poly.type
_entity_poly.pdbx_seq_one_letter_code
_entity_poly.pdbx_strand_id
1 'polypeptide(L)'
;MSFIKGGVAELAIARPDSAKDQWVYKHPDQTIPMKAQLTVDSDEVALFFKDGKFVGSFSAGRHTLDASNIPFLGQLVDKFTGGNVFICEVFFVTTRELPSIKFGTSIGDVQDPQTRLRIRLMVYGEFSARVIDPPKLVIGLVGQRATSNEGFLGWFKSQVQKVMKDGIAELIVKQNWPLMKVTSGAYTDEIEAATLQGVRKDIEPYGVEIMRFGDFTVSMDPADKERLDKLVDRMAYVEGMGSTTGGMAAYQQLAQAEMMMGAAEGMKKGGDAGGAFQGAGIGLGFAMAGNMAGTMGNANATQQRGPAESKDQIMAMLKQLGELKSAGILTDGEFESKKKELLAKL
;
A
#
# COMPACT_ATOMS: atom_id res chain seq x y z
N MET A 1 -6.78 37.82 20.97
CA MET A 1 -6.98 39.01 21.85
C MET A 1 -6.44 40.21 21.10
N SER A 2 -7.36 41.08 20.63
CA SER A 2 -6.99 42.32 19.96
C SER A 2 -6.36 43.22 21.00
N PHE A 3 -5.09 43.57 20.84
CA PHE A 3 -4.40 44.57 21.69
C PHE A 3 -4.79 45.98 21.24
N ILE A 4 -5.94 46.45 21.71
CA ILE A 4 -6.20 47.87 21.67
C ILE A 4 -5.33 48.54 22.76
N LYS A 5 -4.08 48.85 22.43
CA LYS A 5 -3.29 49.79 23.21
C LYS A 5 -3.58 51.20 22.72
N GLY A 6 -4.40 51.92 23.47
CA GLY A 6 -4.50 53.34 23.36
C GLY A 6 -5.21 53.88 22.11
N GLY A 7 -6.45 53.47 21.80
CA GLY A 7 -7.35 54.22 20.91
C GLY A 7 -6.96 54.42 19.44
N VAL A 8 -5.86 53.86 19.00
CA VAL A 8 -5.45 53.83 17.59
C VAL A 8 -5.69 52.43 17.07
N ALA A 9 -6.65 52.24 16.14
CA ALA A 9 -6.77 51.05 15.36
C ALA A 9 -5.40 50.72 14.76
N GLU A 10 -4.94 49.49 14.90
CA GLU A 10 -3.63 49.04 14.41
C GLU A 10 -3.59 49.30 12.89
N LEU A 11 -2.89 50.36 12.47
CA LEU A 11 -2.77 50.76 11.08
C LEU A 11 -1.86 49.84 10.28
N ALA A 12 -1.33 48.79 10.90
CA ALA A 12 -0.45 47.81 10.25
C ALA A 12 -1.14 46.45 10.14
N ILE A 13 -1.23 45.94 8.94
CA ILE A 13 -1.79 44.63 8.60
C ILE A 13 -0.65 43.80 8.07
N ALA A 14 -0.35 42.70 8.73
CA ALA A 14 0.64 41.75 8.31
C ALA A 14 0.27 40.34 8.84
N ARG A 15 0.83 39.34 8.25
CA ARG A 15 0.78 37.98 8.78
C ARG A 15 1.67 37.88 10.00
N PRO A 16 1.16 37.41 11.16
CA PRO A 16 1.98 37.28 12.35
C PRO A 16 3.00 36.15 12.22
N ASP A 17 4.14 36.27 12.89
CA ASP A 17 5.20 35.25 12.85
C ASP A 17 4.72 33.88 13.31
N SER A 18 3.79 33.83 14.26
CA SER A 18 3.17 32.56 14.72
C SER A 18 2.34 31.83 13.69
N ALA A 19 2.00 32.47 12.58
CA ALA A 19 1.21 31.91 11.50
C ALA A 19 2.03 31.63 10.23
N LYS A 20 3.34 31.89 10.21
CA LYS A 20 4.18 31.75 9.00
C LYS A 20 4.33 30.32 8.49
N ASP A 21 4.07 29.33 9.36
CA ASP A 21 4.08 27.91 8.96
C ASP A 21 2.76 27.42 8.32
N GLN A 22 1.75 28.28 8.28
CA GLN A 22 0.47 27.94 7.66
C GLN A 22 0.50 28.19 6.14
N TRP A 23 -0.26 27.44 5.38
CA TRP A 23 -0.44 27.68 3.96
C TRP A 23 -1.26 28.94 3.69
N VAL A 24 -2.32 29.08 4.46
CA VAL A 24 -3.26 30.20 4.39
C VAL A 24 -3.51 30.74 5.79
N TYR A 25 -3.36 32.01 5.97
CA TYR A 25 -3.71 32.73 7.18
C TYR A 25 -4.81 33.75 6.88
N LYS A 26 -5.95 33.62 7.55
CA LYS A 26 -7.04 34.59 7.47
C LYS A 26 -6.81 35.65 8.55
N HIS A 27 -6.72 36.92 8.13
CA HIS A 27 -6.67 38.03 9.07
C HIS A 27 -7.98 38.09 9.89
N PRO A 28 -7.90 38.27 11.23
CA PRO A 28 -9.07 38.20 12.09
C PRO A 28 -10.02 39.37 11.89
N ASP A 29 -9.51 40.56 11.55
CA ASP A 29 -10.33 41.76 11.40
C ASP A 29 -10.82 41.89 9.96
N GLN A 30 -12.14 42.08 9.81
CA GLN A 30 -12.79 42.28 8.49
C GLN A 30 -12.98 43.82 8.21
N THR A 31 -12.80 44.66 9.22
CA THR A 31 -12.91 46.10 9.08
C THR A 31 -11.53 46.73 9.10
N ILE A 32 -11.08 47.14 7.93
CA ILE A 32 -9.72 47.63 7.70
C ILE A 32 -9.76 49.15 7.53
N PRO A 33 -9.04 49.92 8.34
CA PRO A 33 -8.98 51.39 8.21
C PRO A 33 -8.40 51.79 6.84
N MET A 34 -8.96 52.85 6.28
CA MET A 34 -8.37 53.47 5.10
C MET A 34 -6.97 54.00 5.43
N LYS A 35 -6.03 53.91 4.51
CA LYS A 35 -4.61 54.21 4.65
C LYS A 35 -3.84 53.30 5.62
N ALA A 36 -4.41 52.16 6.04
CA ALA A 36 -3.64 51.15 6.75
C ALA A 36 -2.45 50.71 5.89
N GLN A 37 -1.36 50.31 6.56
CA GLN A 37 -0.17 49.78 5.93
C GLN A 37 -0.25 48.26 5.89
N LEU A 38 -0.38 47.69 4.66
CA LEU A 38 -0.30 46.27 4.41
C LEU A 38 1.15 45.89 4.16
N THR A 39 1.68 44.93 4.92
CA THR A 39 3.00 44.35 4.66
C THR A 39 2.80 42.90 4.20
N VAL A 40 3.34 42.58 3.04
CA VAL A 40 3.31 41.27 2.43
C VAL A 40 4.75 40.78 2.27
N ASP A 41 5.09 39.63 2.84
CA ASP A 41 6.44 39.09 2.78
C ASP A 41 6.79 38.61 1.35
N SER A 42 8.07 38.37 1.09
CA SER A 42 8.58 38.03 -0.24
C SER A 42 8.06 36.70 -0.78
N ASP A 43 7.63 35.83 0.12
CA ASP A 43 7.18 34.46 -0.15
C ASP A 43 5.67 34.28 0.04
N GLU A 44 4.90 35.38 0.01
CA GLU A 44 3.44 35.34 0.16
C GLU A 44 2.72 36.34 -0.74
N VAL A 45 1.39 36.16 -0.81
CA VAL A 45 0.45 37.07 -1.49
C VAL A 45 -0.72 37.33 -0.55
N ALA A 46 -1.14 38.59 -0.46
CA ALA A 46 -2.35 38.98 0.27
C ALA A 46 -3.54 39.09 -0.69
N LEU A 47 -4.61 38.32 -0.38
CA LEU A 47 -5.84 38.26 -1.18
C LEU A 47 -6.96 38.98 -0.44
N PHE A 48 -7.74 39.76 -1.18
CA PHE A 48 -8.89 40.49 -0.68
C PHE A 48 -10.19 39.90 -1.22
N PHE A 49 -11.10 39.57 -0.30
CA PHE A 49 -12.42 39.04 -0.63
C PHE A 49 -13.50 39.94 -0.02
N LYS A 50 -14.60 40.10 -0.76
CA LYS A 50 -15.82 40.74 -0.29
C LYS A 50 -17.02 39.89 -0.64
N ASP A 51 -17.86 39.62 0.36
CA ASP A 51 -19.07 38.80 0.18
C ASP A 51 -18.75 37.45 -0.53
N GLY A 52 -17.63 36.80 -0.13
CA GLY A 52 -17.17 35.54 -0.68
C GLY A 52 -16.58 35.61 -2.10
N LYS A 53 -16.43 36.81 -2.69
CA LYS A 53 -15.84 37.00 -4.02
C LYS A 53 -14.44 37.56 -3.92
N PHE A 54 -13.54 37.00 -4.70
CA PHE A 54 -12.20 37.56 -4.89
C PHE A 54 -12.28 38.91 -5.58
N VAL A 55 -11.65 39.92 -5.01
CA VAL A 55 -11.68 41.31 -5.50
C VAL A 55 -10.31 41.73 -6.01
N GLY A 56 -9.23 41.33 -5.37
CA GLY A 56 -7.90 41.69 -5.80
C GLY A 56 -6.82 41.13 -4.85
N SER A 57 -5.57 41.33 -5.24
CA SER A 57 -4.41 40.83 -4.48
C SER A 57 -3.27 41.84 -4.45
N PHE A 58 -2.43 41.72 -3.44
CA PHE A 58 -1.15 42.41 -3.34
C PHE A 58 0.00 41.39 -3.31
N SER A 59 1.00 41.66 -4.13
CA SER A 59 2.27 40.94 -4.10
C SER A 59 3.15 41.45 -2.95
N ALA A 60 4.31 40.80 -2.78
CA ALA A 60 5.31 41.16 -1.80
C ALA A 60 5.61 42.66 -1.80
N GLY A 61 5.74 43.20 -0.59
CA GLY A 61 6.05 44.63 -0.37
C GLY A 61 5.20 45.29 0.70
N ARG A 62 5.44 46.60 0.86
CA ARG A 62 4.63 47.45 1.73
C ARG A 62 3.68 48.29 0.90
N HIS A 63 2.41 48.21 1.20
CA HIS A 63 1.33 48.86 0.44
C HIS A 63 0.48 49.74 1.37
N THR A 64 0.25 50.97 0.99
CA THR A 64 -0.75 51.82 1.65
C THR A 64 -2.11 51.57 1.03
N LEU A 65 -3.07 51.13 1.83
CA LEU A 65 -4.42 50.83 1.38
C LEU A 65 -5.22 52.09 1.15
N ASP A 66 -5.13 52.64 -0.05
CA ASP A 66 -5.83 53.86 -0.44
C ASP A 66 -6.67 53.61 -1.70
N ALA A 67 -7.99 53.79 -1.58
CA ALA A 67 -8.94 53.60 -2.66
C ALA A 67 -8.72 54.55 -3.85
N SER A 68 -8.05 55.68 -3.64
CA SER A 68 -7.74 56.67 -4.71
C SER A 68 -6.66 56.13 -5.66
N ASN A 69 -5.74 55.32 -5.15
CA ASN A 69 -4.58 54.80 -5.89
C ASN A 69 -4.72 53.38 -6.37
N ILE A 70 -5.65 52.61 -5.80
CA ILE A 70 -5.80 51.16 -6.03
C ILE A 70 -7.25 50.88 -6.45
N PRO A 71 -7.52 50.69 -7.74
CA PRO A 71 -8.89 50.66 -8.30
C PRO A 71 -9.83 49.64 -7.66
N PHE A 72 -9.33 48.46 -7.33
CA PHE A 72 -10.19 47.42 -6.72
C PHE A 72 -10.58 47.72 -5.27
N LEU A 73 -9.77 48.51 -4.53
CA LEU A 73 -10.12 48.93 -3.17
C LEU A 73 -11.39 49.78 -3.12
N GLY A 74 -11.69 50.52 -4.18
CA GLY A 74 -12.94 51.26 -4.28
C GLY A 74 -14.20 50.43 -4.13
N GLN A 75 -14.16 49.16 -4.50
CA GLN A 75 -15.27 48.20 -4.33
C GLN A 75 -15.44 47.73 -2.86
N LEU A 76 -14.39 47.87 -2.04
CA LEU A 76 -14.37 47.48 -0.66
C LEU A 76 -14.81 48.55 0.31
N VAL A 77 -14.83 49.80 -0.14
CA VAL A 77 -15.20 50.96 0.69
C VAL A 77 -16.65 50.84 1.18
N ASP A 78 -16.82 50.92 2.48
CA ASP A 78 -18.16 50.95 3.09
C ASP A 78 -18.70 52.37 3.11
N LYS A 79 -19.78 52.60 2.37
CA LYS A 79 -20.43 53.92 2.28
C LYS A 79 -21.24 54.26 3.53
N PHE A 80 -21.63 53.28 4.33
CA PHE A 80 -22.44 53.47 5.56
C PHE A 80 -21.58 54.01 6.72
N THR A 81 -20.29 53.77 6.73
CA THR A 81 -19.35 54.22 7.74
C THR A 81 -18.68 55.56 7.39
N GLY A 82 -19.20 56.27 6.38
CA GLY A 82 -18.60 57.53 5.95
C GLY A 82 -17.36 57.38 5.07
N GLY A 83 -17.11 56.17 4.52
CA GLY A 83 -16.05 55.91 3.54
C GLY A 83 -14.62 55.79 4.14
N ASN A 84 -14.49 55.60 5.43
CA ASN A 84 -13.19 55.58 6.12
C ASN A 84 -12.65 54.19 6.38
N VAL A 85 -13.40 53.13 6.01
CA VAL A 85 -13.01 51.74 6.23
C VAL A 85 -13.31 50.88 4.98
N PHE A 86 -12.54 49.83 4.84
CA PHE A 86 -12.81 48.74 3.94
C PHE A 86 -13.47 47.59 4.72
N ILE A 87 -14.54 47.01 4.19
CA ILE A 87 -15.12 45.76 4.70
C ILE A 87 -14.74 44.63 3.76
N CYS A 88 -13.83 43.78 4.21
CA CYS A 88 -13.30 42.69 3.42
C CYS A 88 -12.65 41.63 4.30
N GLU A 89 -12.49 40.45 3.74
CA GLU A 89 -11.66 39.40 4.32
C GLU A 89 -10.29 39.43 3.66
N VAL A 90 -9.24 39.35 4.44
CA VAL A 90 -7.85 39.32 3.96
C VAL A 90 -7.24 37.96 4.26
N PHE A 91 -6.70 37.32 3.24
CA PHE A 91 -6.01 36.05 3.34
C PHE A 91 -4.57 36.22 2.88
N PHE A 92 -3.62 35.83 3.72
CA PHE A 92 -2.22 35.70 3.36
C PHE A 92 -1.95 34.26 2.95
N VAL A 93 -1.45 34.06 1.75
CA VAL A 93 -1.18 32.73 1.18
C VAL A 93 0.30 32.62 0.88
N THR A 94 0.96 31.60 1.42
CA THR A 94 2.39 31.34 1.13
C THR A 94 2.54 30.81 -0.30
N THR A 95 3.57 31.31 -1.01
CA THR A 95 3.94 30.89 -2.38
C THR A 95 5.28 30.16 -2.40
N ARG A 96 5.95 30.04 -1.26
CA ARG A 96 7.17 29.27 -1.13
C ARG A 96 6.90 27.77 -1.28
N GLU A 97 7.94 27.02 -1.64
CA GLU A 97 7.90 25.57 -1.56
C GLU A 97 7.83 25.13 -0.10
N LEU A 98 6.86 24.30 0.21
CA LEU A 98 6.68 23.69 1.53
C LEU A 98 7.20 22.27 1.46
N PRO A 99 8.36 21.97 2.05
CA PRO A 99 9.01 20.67 1.98
C PRO A 99 8.41 19.69 3.00
N SER A 100 8.76 18.41 2.81
CA SER A 100 8.63 17.34 3.82
C SER A 100 7.21 17.10 4.34
N ILE A 101 6.22 17.15 3.46
CA ILE A 101 4.86 16.75 3.78
C ILE A 101 4.79 15.22 3.74
N LYS A 102 4.88 14.58 4.91
CA LYS A 102 4.87 13.12 5.04
C LYS A 102 3.53 12.52 4.67
N PHE A 103 3.57 11.41 3.95
CA PHE A 103 2.40 10.60 3.61
C PHE A 103 2.68 9.11 3.83
N GLY A 104 1.61 8.33 3.97
CA GLY A 104 1.65 6.88 3.99
C GLY A 104 0.25 6.36 3.78
N THR A 105 0.09 5.41 2.87
CA THR A 105 -1.21 4.80 2.57
C THR A 105 -1.07 3.36 2.11
N SER A 106 -2.12 2.56 2.34
CA SER A 106 -2.22 1.22 1.76
C SER A 106 -2.74 1.33 0.33
N ILE A 107 -2.00 0.77 -0.60
CA ILE A 107 -2.43 0.62 -2.00
C ILE A 107 -3.55 -0.43 -2.08
N GLY A 108 -3.50 -1.45 -1.20
CA GLY A 108 -4.42 -2.57 -1.17
C GLY A 108 -3.77 -3.88 -1.62
N ASP A 109 -4.61 -4.87 -1.89
CA ASP A 109 -4.15 -6.19 -2.31
C ASP A 109 -3.95 -6.21 -3.84
N VAL A 110 -2.71 -6.35 -4.27
CA VAL A 110 -2.32 -6.47 -5.69
C VAL A 110 -1.91 -7.89 -5.97
N GLN A 111 -2.35 -8.45 -7.09
CA GLN A 111 -1.94 -9.79 -7.50
C GLN A 111 -0.59 -9.75 -8.18
N ASP A 112 0.38 -10.49 -7.63
CA ASP A 112 1.69 -10.65 -8.26
C ASP A 112 1.56 -11.44 -9.58
N PRO A 113 2.07 -10.92 -10.71
CA PRO A 113 1.93 -11.57 -12.00
C PRO A 113 2.65 -12.90 -12.13
N GLN A 114 3.75 -13.09 -11.39
CA GLN A 114 4.56 -14.31 -11.45
C GLN A 114 4.00 -15.42 -10.57
N THR A 115 3.68 -15.10 -9.32
CA THR A 115 3.27 -16.11 -8.33
C THR A 115 1.78 -16.22 -8.15
N ARG A 116 0.99 -15.29 -8.70
CA ARG A 116 -0.47 -15.18 -8.55
C ARG A 116 -0.93 -14.94 -7.11
N LEU A 117 -0.02 -14.74 -6.18
CA LEU A 117 -0.35 -14.37 -4.81
C LEU A 117 -0.95 -12.96 -4.75
N ARG A 118 -1.89 -12.75 -3.84
CA ARG A 118 -2.38 -11.42 -3.47
C ARG A 118 -1.51 -10.90 -2.34
N ILE A 119 -0.89 -9.76 -2.57
CA ILE A 119 0.08 -9.13 -1.69
C ILE A 119 -0.44 -7.74 -1.33
N ARG A 120 -0.47 -7.42 -0.05
CA ARG A 120 -0.83 -6.08 0.42
C ARG A 120 0.35 -5.15 0.27
N LEU A 121 0.18 -4.14 -0.57
CA LEU A 121 1.17 -3.09 -0.79
C LEU A 121 0.84 -1.83 0.02
N MET A 122 1.90 -1.16 0.44
CA MET A 122 1.87 0.14 1.09
C MET A 122 2.85 1.07 0.37
N VAL A 123 2.52 2.36 0.34
CA VAL A 123 3.42 3.41 -0.15
C VAL A 123 3.57 4.47 0.92
N TYR A 124 4.79 4.93 1.13
CA TYR A 124 5.11 6.02 2.06
C TYR A 124 6.27 6.85 1.53
N GLY A 125 6.39 8.02 2.08
CA GLY A 125 7.43 8.99 1.73
C GLY A 125 7.04 10.38 2.16
N GLU A 126 7.61 11.35 1.48
CA GLU A 126 7.27 12.76 1.64
C GLU A 126 7.15 13.42 0.27
N PHE A 127 6.50 14.56 0.23
CA PHE A 127 6.46 15.39 -0.96
C PHE A 127 6.63 16.85 -0.60
N SER A 128 7.08 17.64 -1.56
CA SER A 128 7.04 19.10 -1.47
C SER A 128 5.96 19.65 -2.39
N ALA A 129 5.32 20.73 -1.95
CA ALA A 129 4.27 21.38 -2.69
C ALA A 129 4.40 22.89 -2.63
N ARG A 130 3.84 23.56 -3.64
CA ARG A 130 3.82 25.01 -3.74
C ARG A 130 2.45 25.50 -4.23
N VAL A 131 2.00 26.63 -3.69
CA VAL A 131 0.80 27.30 -4.20
C VAL A 131 1.19 28.10 -5.45
N ILE A 132 0.56 27.78 -6.59
CA ILE A 132 0.79 28.44 -7.88
C ILE A 132 -0.35 29.41 -8.26
N ASP A 133 -1.55 29.18 -7.69
CA ASP A 133 -2.72 30.05 -7.91
C ASP A 133 -3.42 30.29 -6.56
N PRO A 134 -2.96 31.31 -5.78
CA PRO A 134 -3.51 31.59 -4.46
C PRO A 134 -5.03 31.84 -4.42
N PRO A 135 -5.64 32.57 -5.39
CA PRO A 135 -7.09 32.71 -5.44
C PRO A 135 -7.84 31.41 -5.58
N LYS A 136 -7.41 30.48 -6.46
CA LYS A 136 -8.03 29.17 -6.60
C LYS A 136 -7.94 28.35 -5.32
N LEU A 137 -6.81 28.44 -4.62
CA LEU A 137 -6.63 27.77 -3.35
C LEU A 137 -7.67 28.23 -2.31
N VAL A 138 -7.81 29.52 -2.13
CA VAL A 138 -8.75 30.08 -1.14
C VAL A 138 -10.20 29.79 -1.53
N ILE A 139 -10.58 29.98 -2.79
CA ILE A 139 -11.94 29.72 -3.26
C ILE A 139 -12.30 28.23 -3.15
N GLY A 140 -11.38 27.36 -3.55
CA GLY A 140 -11.61 25.90 -3.53
C GLY A 140 -11.69 25.31 -2.12
N LEU A 141 -10.97 25.89 -1.15
CA LEU A 141 -10.82 25.34 0.18
C LEU A 141 -11.65 26.03 1.25
N VAL A 142 -11.67 27.37 1.25
CA VAL A 142 -12.41 28.13 2.26
C VAL A 142 -13.90 27.94 2.11
N GLY A 143 -14.39 27.74 0.87
CA GLY A 143 -15.77 27.34 0.59
C GLY A 143 -16.13 25.94 1.07
N GLN A 144 -15.15 25.07 1.35
CA GLN A 144 -15.34 23.68 1.75
C GLN A 144 -15.06 23.35 3.24
N ARG A 145 -15.01 24.35 4.13
CA ARG A 145 -14.85 24.17 5.59
C ARG A 145 -13.42 23.93 6.11
N ALA A 146 -12.38 23.99 5.31
CA ALA A 146 -11.01 23.89 5.79
C ALA A 146 -10.53 25.24 6.36
N THR A 147 -11.08 25.64 7.50
CA THR A 147 -10.73 26.92 8.18
C THR A 147 -9.43 26.85 8.96
N SER A 148 -8.88 25.65 9.16
CA SER A 148 -7.61 25.43 9.84
C SER A 148 -6.55 24.89 8.88
N ASN A 149 -5.29 25.22 9.13
CA ASN A 149 -4.14 24.69 8.40
C ASN A 149 -4.09 23.14 8.45
N GLU A 150 -4.43 22.55 9.60
CA GLU A 150 -4.48 21.10 9.80
C GLU A 150 -5.59 20.44 8.95
N GLY A 151 -6.77 21.04 8.92
CA GLY A 151 -7.88 20.58 8.11
C GLY A 151 -7.54 20.60 6.61
N PHE A 152 -6.87 21.65 6.16
CA PHE A 152 -6.37 21.76 4.79
C PHE A 152 -5.34 20.69 4.46
N LEU A 153 -4.31 20.55 5.27
CA LEU A 153 -3.26 19.56 5.08
C LEU A 153 -3.82 18.13 5.08
N GLY A 154 -4.77 17.83 5.98
CA GLY A 154 -5.45 16.54 6.04
C GLY A 154 -6.23 16.23 4.77
N TRP A 155 -7.01 17.20 4.28
CA TRP A 155 -7.74 17.07 3.03
C TRP A 155 -6.78 16.88 1.84
N PHE A 156 -5.76 17.73 1.74
CA PHE A 156 -4.77 17.68 0.64
C PHE A 156 -4.04 16.33 0.61
N LYS A 157 -3.57 15.84 1.76
CA LYS A 157 -2.99 14.51 1.87
C LYS A 157 -3.95 13.41 1.40
N SER A 158 -5.23 13.52 1.76
CA SER A 158 -6.23 12.53 1.35
C SER A 158 -6.43 12.50 -0.16
N GLN A 159 -6.39 13.65 -0.85
CA GLN A 159 -6.45 13.69 -2.32
C GLN A 159 -5.23 13.04 -2.94
N VAL A 160 -4.04 13.39 -2.46
CA VAL A 160 -2.77 12.79 -2.93
C VAL A 160 -2.80 11.27 -2.71
N GLN A 161 -3.18 10.81 -1.53
CA GLN A 161 -3.23 9.38 -1.19
C GLN A 161 -4.23 8.61 -2.07
N LYS A 162 -5.38 9.21 -2.39
CA LYS A 162 -6.37 8.60 -3.27
C LYS A 162 -5.79 8.33 -4.66
N VAL A 163 -5.17 9.34 -5.26
CA VAL A 163 -4.56 9.21 -6.60
C VAL A 163 -3.43 8.22 -6.59
N MET A 164 -2.60 8.23 -5.53
CA MET A 164 -1.51 7.27 -5.37
C MET A 164 -2.01 5.84 -5.30
N LYS A 165 -3.03 5.59 -4.47
CA LYS A 165 -3.60 4.26 -4.28
C LYS A 165 -4.08 3.66 -5.61
N ASP A 166 -4.87 4.42 -6.33
CA ASP A 166 -5.50 3.93 -7.57
C ASP A 166 -4.46 3.86 -8.70
N GLY A 167 -3.64 4.89 -8.87
CA GLY A 167 -2.65 4.98 -9.94
C GLY A 167 -1.52 3.98 -9.84
N ILE A 168 -0.98 3.73 -8.64
CA ILE A 168 0.12 2.78 -8.45
C ILE A 168 -0.36 1.34 -8.69
N ALA A 169 -1.53 0.98 -8.15
CA ALA A 169 -2.10 -0.35 -8.38
C ALA A 169 -2.36 -0.61 -9.87
N GLU A 170 -2.96 0.35 -10.57
CA GLU A 170 -3.22 0.26 -12.00
C GLU A 170 -1.91 0.12 -12.81
N LEU A 171 -0.91 0.92 -12.49
CA LEU A 171 0.39 0.91 -13.17
C LEU A 171 1.08 -0.44 -13.03
N ILE A 172 1.16 -0.99 -11.82
CA ILE A 172 1.79 -2.29 -11.55
C ILE A 172 1.10 -3.40 -12.36
N VAL A 173 -0.23 -3.42 -12.34
CA VAL A 173 -1.01 -4.43 -13.07
C VAL A 173 -0.86 -4.27 -14.58
N LYS A 174 -0.93 -3.05 -15.09
CA LYS A 174 -0.83 -2.73 -16.52
C LYS A 174 0.55 -3.08 -17.09
N GLN A 175 1.61 -2.80 -16.34
CA GLN A 175 2.98 -3.08 -16.75
C GLN A 175 3.40 -4.52 -16.46
N ASN A 176 2.56 -5.28 -15.76
CA ASN A 176 2.83 -6.66 -15.37
C ASN A 176 4.14 -6.81 -14.57
N TRP A 177 4.44 -5.87 -13.69
CA TRP A 177 5.67 -5.85 -12.91
C TRP A 177 5.61 -6.83 -11.73
N PRO A 178 6.64 -7.67 -11.56
CA PRO A 178 6.76 -8.55 -10.40
C PRO A 178 6.88 -7.72 -9.10
N LEU A 179 6.08 -8.07 -8.09
CA LEU A 179 6.02 -7.29 -6.85
C LEU A 179 7.33 -7.29 -6.07
N MET A 180 8.14 -8.34 -6.15
CA MET A 180 9.49 -8.38 -5.60
C MET A 180 10.38 -7.27 -6.18
N LYS A 181 10.31 -7.05 -7.49
CA LYS A 181 11.08 -5.99 -8.16
C LYS A 181 10.54 -4.60 -7.86
N VAL A 182 9.22 -4.46 -7.74
CA VAL A 182 8.58 -3.20 -7.34
C VAL A 182 9.07 -2.77 -5.95
N THR A 183 9.04 -3.67 -4.98
CA THR A 183 9.41 -3.37 -3.58
C THR A 183 10.93 -3.33 -3.34
N SER A 184 11.73 -3.86 -4.26
CA SER A 184 13.19 -3.69 -4.23
C SER A 184 13.67 -2.35 -4.81
N GLY A 185 12.76 -1.53 -5.31
CA GLY A 185 13.07 -0.22 -5.88
C GLY A 185 13.42 -0.21 -7.37
N ALA A 186 13.30 -1.36 -8.07
CA ALA A 186 13.68 -1.44 -9.48
C ALA A 186 12.87 -0.55 -10.43
N TYR A 187 11.66 -0.15 -10.01
CA TYR A 187 10.73 0.68 -10.80
C TYR A 187 10.29 1.93 -10.04
N THR A 188 11.08 2.38 -9.05
CA THR A 188 10.71 3.53 -8.21
C THR A 188 10.55 4.80 -9.04
N ASP A 189 11.49 5.08 -9.93
CA ASP A 189 11.48 6.30 -10.75
C ASP A 189 10.26 6.35 -11.68
N GLU A 190 9.89 5.23 -12.29
CA GLU A 190 8.72 5.14 -13.18
C GLU A 190 7.40 5.28 -12.41
N ILE A 191 7.31 4.66 -11.22
CA ILE A 191 6.15 4.76 -10.35
C ILE A 191 6.02 6.19 -9.82
N GLU A 192 7.12 6.80 -9.39
CA GLU A 192 7.17 8.17 -8.91
C GLU A 192 6.72 9.15 -10.00
N ALA A 193 7.30 9.06 -11.20
CA ALA A 193 6.97 9.94 -12.32
C ALA A 193 5.49 9.83 -12.73
N ALA A 194 4.96 8.62 -12.85
CA ALA A 194 3.56 8.39 -13.20
C ALA A 194 2.61 8.89 -12.10
N THR A 195 2.96 8.66 -10.84
CA THR A 195 2.21 9.13 -9.68
C THR A 195 2.20 10.65 -9.61
N LEU A 196 3.35 11.30 -9.81
CA LEU A 196 3.48 12.75 -9.82
C LEU A 196 2.59 13.38 -10.91
N GLN A 197 2.58 12.80 -12.11
CA GLN A 197 1.74 13.25 -13.20
C GLN A 197 0.24 13.12 -12.86
N GLY A 198 -0.18 12.00 -12.30
CA GLY A 198 -1.55 11.76 -11.89
C GLY A 198 -2.00 12.74 -10.80
N VAL A 199 -1.19 12.91 -9.76
CA VAL A 199 -1.50 13.81 -8.66
C VAL A 199 -1.55 15.27 -9.11
N ARG A 200 -0.61 15.72 -9.93
CA ARG A 200 -0.61 17.10 -10.47
C ARG A 200 -1.93 17.41 -11.16
N LYS A 201 -2.41 16.51 -12.01
CA LYS A 201 -3.68 16.68 -12.73
C LYS A 201 -4.88 16.86 -11.81
N ASP A 202 -4.94 16.11 -10.71
CA ASP A 202 -6.07 16.11 -9.78
C ASP A 202 -6.06 17.32 -8.85
N ILE A 203 -4.88 17.86 -8.51
CA ILE A 203 -4.74 19.01 -7.60
C ILE A 203 -4.61 20.35 -8.28
N GLU A 204 -4.29 20.41 -9.58
CA GLU A 204 -4.20 21.63 -10.37
C GLU A 204 -5.43 22.55 -10.23
N PRO A 205 -6.69 22.03 -10.22
CA PRO A 205 -7.88 22.85 -10.04
C PRO A 205 -7.89 23.66 -8.73
N TYR A 206 -7.13 23.24 -7.74
CA TYR A 206 -7.03 23.91 -6.43
C TYR A 206 -5.87 24.90 -6.36
N GLY A 207 -5.14 25.11 -7.45
CA GLY A 207 -4.04 26.07 -7.50
C GLY A 207 -2.79 25.65 -6.72
N VAL A 208 -2.59 24.34 -6.51
CA VAL A 208 -1.43 23.75 -5.84
C VAL A 208 -0.70 22.84 -6.80
N GLU A 209 0.63 22.83 -6.74
CA GLU A 209 1.50 21.92 -7.48
C GLU A 209 2.37 21.10 -6.53
N ILE A 210 2.46 19.79 -6.75
CA ILE A 210 3.50 18.97 -6.16
C ILE A 210 4.77 19.11 -6.99
N MET A 211 5.84 19.54 -6.34
CA MET A 211 7.12 19.78 -6.99
C MET A 211 7.86 18.47 -7.23
N ARG A 212 7.99 17.66 -6.17
CA ARG A 212 8.70 16.39 -6.16
C ARG A 212 8.25 15.52 -5.00
N PHE A 213 8.52 14.22 -5.12
CA PHE A 213 8.53 13.29 -4.00
C PHE A 213 9.94 13.18 -3.40
N GLY A 214 10.03 12.80 -2.14
CA GLY A 214 11.24 12.41 -1.45
C GLY A 214 10.99 11.13 -0.66
N ASP A 215 12.01 10.29 -0.52
CA ASP A 215 11.94 9.00 0.20
C ASP A 215 10.75 8.12 -0.25
N PHE A 216 10.40 8.21 -1.54
CA PHE A 216 9.28 7.47 -2.11
C PHE A 216 9.57 5.97 -2.10
N THR A 217 8.80 5.23 -1.33
CA THR A 217 9.02 3.79 -1.15
C THR A 217 7.71 3.02 -1.25
N VAL A 218 7.70 1.98 -2.09
CA VAL A 218 6.65 0.97 -2.12
C VAL A 218 7.13 -0.24 -1.33
N SER A 219 6.35 -0.67 -0.35
CA SER A 219 6.65 -1.82 0.50
C SER A 219 5.49 -2.80 0.54
N MET A 220 5.75 -4.00 1.02
CA MET A 220 4.73 -5.00 1.26
C MET A 220 4.64 -5.36 2.75
N ASP A 221 3.52 -5.92 3.14
CA ASP A 221 3.36 -6.45 4.50
C ASP A 221 4.43 -7.51 4.78
N PRO A 222 5.09 -7.51 5.95
CA PRO A 222 6.15 -8.46 6.26
C PRO A 222 5.74 -9.92 6.15
N ALA A 223 4.50 -10.27 6.53
CA ALA A 223 3.98 -11.63 6.41
C ALA A 223 3.79 -12.04 4.94
N ASP A 224 3.32 -11.11 4.10
CA ASP A 224 3.17 -11.35 2.68
C ASP A 224 4.54 -11.46 1.98
N LYS A 225 5.52 -10.67 2.42
CA LYS A 225 6.90 -10.77 1.94
C LYS A 225 7.48 -12.16 2.19
N GLU A 226 7.36 -12.66 3.42
CA GLU A 226 7.85 -14.00 3.78
C GLU A 226 7.18 -15.10 2.95
N ARG A 227 5.87 -14.99 2.69
CA ARG A 227 5.13 -15.92 1.84
C ARG A 227 5.60 -15.88 0.40
N LEU A 228 5.85 -14.68 -0.12
CA LEU A 228 6.30 -14.47 -1.49
C LEU A 228 7.73 -14.99 -1.66
N ASP A 229 8.64 -14.69 -0.74
CA ASP A 229 10.03 -15.15 -0.74
C ASP A 229 10.09 -16.69 -0.78
N LYS A 230 9.35 -17.36 0.12
CA LYS A 230 9.27 -18.84 0.14
C LYS A 230 8.77 -19.43 -1.17
N LEU A 231 7.83 -18.76 -1.83
CA LEU A 231 7.29 -19.26 -3.09
C LEU A 231 8.26 -19.03 -4.25
N VAL A 232 8.89 -17.85 -4.31
CA VAL A 232 9.91 -17.53 -5.33
C VAL A 232 11.11 -18.46 -5.22
N ASP A 233 11.61 -18.72 -4.01
CA ASP A 233 12.70 -19.66 -3.77
C ASP A 233 12.33 -21.07 -4.23
N ARG A 234 11.10 -21.50 -3.95
CA ARG A 234 10.59 -22.80 -4.42
C ARG A 234 10.50 -22.86 -5.95
N MET A 235 10.00 -21.81 -6.59
CA MET A 235 9.92 -21.76 -8.05
C MET A 235 11.32 -21.76 -8.70
N ALA A 236 12.27 -21.00 -8.17
CA ALA A 236 13.65 -20.99 -8.62
C ALA A 236 14.33 -22.35 -8.47
N TYR A 237 14.05 -23.05 -7.37
CA TYR A 237 14.54 -24.41 -7.13
C TYR A 237 13.98 -25.38 -8.16
N VAL A 238 12.68 -25.34 -8.45
CA VAL A 238 12.03 -26.20 -9.46
C VAL A 238 12.54 -25.91 -10.87
N GLU A 239 12.74 -24.64 -11.22
CA GLU A 239 13.25 -24.21 -12.52
C GLU A 239 14.72 -24.64 -12.71
N GLY A 240 15.54 -24.51 -11.68
CA GLY A 240 16.94 -25.01 -11.68
C GLY A 240 17.04 -26.52 -11.81
N MET A 241 16.06 -27.26 -11.28
CA MET A 241 15.99 -28.72 -11.40
C MET A 241 15.43 -29.22 -12.74
N GLY A 242 14.53 -28.45 -13.37
CA GLY A 242 13.95 -28.80 -14.68
C GLY A 242 14.96 -28.83 -15.81
N SER A 243 16.11 -28.18 -15.63
CA SER A 243 17.20 -28.16 -16.62
C SER A 243 18.16 -29.37 -16.52
N THR A 244 18.03 -30.19 -15.48
CA THR A 244 18.86 -31.40 -15.29
C THR A 244 18.01 -32.66 -15.31
N THR A 245 18.49 -33.71 -15.99
CA THR A 245 17.80 -35.00 -16.21
C THR A 245 17.39 -35.73 -14.91
N GLY A 246 17.75 -35.24 -13.74
CA GLY A 246 17.41 -35.75 -12.41
C GLY A 246 16.42 -34.90 -11.61
N GLY A 247 15.99 -33.72 -12.13
CA GLY A 247 15.24 -32.74 -11.37
C GLY A 247 13.85 -33.20 -10.87
N MET A 248 13.20 -34.05 -11.66
CA MET A 248 11.89 -34.59 -11.30
C MET A 248 11.97 -35.57 -10.10
N ALA A 249 13.02 -36.37 -10.04
CA ALA A 249 13.24 -37.32 -8.93
C ALA A 249 13.57 -36.59 -7.62
N ALA A 250 14.38 -35.55 -7.69
CA ALA A 250 14.73 -34.70 -6.54
C ALA A 250 13.51 -33.88 -6.04
N TYR A 251 12.64 -33.41 -6.94
CA TYR A 251 11.37 -32.76 -6.56
C TYR A 251 10.44 -33.72 -5.79
N GLN A 252 10.34 -34.98 -6.25
CA GLN A 252 9.55 -36.00 -5.52
C GLN A 252 10.14 -36.28 -4.12
N GLN A 253 11.47 -36.34 -3.99
CA GLN A 253 12.11 -36.50 -2.68
C GLN A 253 11.87 -35.31 -1.76
N LEU A 254 11.93 -34.08 -2.27
CA LEU A 254 11.66 -32.88 -1.46
C LEU A 254 10.20 -32.81 -1.03
N ALA A 255 9.26 -33.09 -1.92
CA ALA A 255 7.84 -33.13 -1.61
C ALA A 255 7.52 -34.19 -0.54
N GLN A 256 8.22 -35.34 -0.57
CA GLN A 256 8.13 -36.36 0.46
C GLN A 256 8.72 -35.88 1.80
N ALA A 257 9.87 -35.21 1.78
CA ALA A 257 10.49 -34.67 2.99
C ALA A 257 9.62 -33.57 3.63
N GLU A 258 9.03 -32.68 2.86
CA GLU A 258 8.10 -31.66 3.36
C GLU A 258 6.80 -32.27 3.94
N MET A 259 6.24 -33.29 3.29
CA MET A 259 5.11 -34.06 3.85
C MET A 259 5.47 -34.71 5.20
N MET A 260 6.65 -35.28 5.30
CA MET A 260 7.13 -35.87 6.57
C MET A 260 7.36 -34.81 7.65
N MET A 261 7.95 -33.66 7.30
CA MET A 261 8.16 -32.55 8.25
C MET A 261 6.82 -31.91 8.68
N GLY A 262 5.89 -31.71 7.77
CA GLY A 262 4.54 -31.21 8.09
C GLY A 262 3.74 -32.18 8.97
N ALA A 263 3.90 -33.49 8.77
CA ALA A 263 3.31 -34.52 9.63
C ALA A 263 3.94 -34.53 11.02
N ALA A 264 5.26 -34.33 11.12
CA ALA A 264 5.98 -34.27 12.39
C ALA A 264 5.65 -33.00 13.19
N GLU A 265 5.44 -31.87 12.52
CA GLU A 265 5.03 -30.60 13.14
C GLU A 265 3.56 -30.64 13.60
N GLY A 266 2.69 -31.31 12.84
CA GLY A 266 1.30 -31.60 13.23
C GLY A 266 1.21 -32.46 14.49
N MET A 267 2.10 -33.45 14.64
CA MET A 267 2.21 -34.27 15.86
C MET A 267 2.71 -33.50 17.09
N LYS A 268 3.56 -32.51 16.89
CA LYS A 268 4.12 -31.68 17.98
C LYS A 268 3.11 -30.69 18.58
N LYS A 269 2.09 -30.30 17.81
CA LYS A 269 1.04 -29.34 18.22
C LYS A 269 -0.19 -29.95 18.90
N GLY A 270 -0.15 -31.25 19.30
CA GLY A 270 -1.09 -31.83 20.25
C GLY A 270 -2.56 -31.54 19.96
N GLY A 271 -3.05 -31.86 18.77
CA GLY A 271 -4.47 -31.78 18.48
C GLY A 271 -5.07 -33.15 18.26
N ASP A 272 -6.26 -33.37 18.85
CA ASP A 272 -7.07 -34.60 18.92
C ASP A 272 -7.54 -35.17 17.55
N ALA A 273 -6.79 -34.90 16.48
CA ALA A 273 -7.03 -35.41 15.12
C ALA A 273 -6.20 -36.68 14.78
N GLY A 274 -5.62 -37.34 15.76
CA GLY A 274 -4.71 -38.49 15.58
C GLY A 274 -5.35 -39.73 14.97
N GLY A 275 -6.67 -39.89 14.96
CA GLY A 275 -7.33 -41.09 14.48
C GLY A 275 -7.53 -41.19 12.96
N ALA A 276 -7.75 -40.09 12.28
CA ALA A 276 -8.06 -40.10 10.83
C ALA A 276 -6.80 -40.13 9.94
N PHE A 277 -5.66 -39.63 10.44
CA PHE A 277 -4.42 -39.55 9.64
C PHE A 277 -3.58 -40.83 9.73
N GLN A 278 -3.76 -41.63 10.77
CA GLN A 278 -3.05 -42.91 10.93
C GLN A 278 -3.49 -43.95 9.87
N GLY A 279 -4.76 -43.92 9.45
CA GLY A 279 -5.27 -44.79 8.38
C GLY A 279 -4.85 -44.37 6.98
N ALA A 280 -4.80 -43.04 6.70
CA ALA A 280 -4.47 -42.49 5.40
C ALA A 280 -2.95 -42.51 5.09
N GLY A 281 -2.09 -42.27 6.10
CA GLY A 281 -0.64 -42.24 5.95
C GLY A 281 -0.02 -43.59 5.62
N ILE A 282 -0.53 -44.67 6.22
CA ILE A 282 -0.07 -46.04 5.93
C ILE A 282 -0.50 -46.49 4.53
N GLY A 283 -1.72 -46.13 4.11
CA GLY A 283 -2.22 -46.51 2.76
C GLY A 283 -1.44 -45.80 1.65
N LEU A 284 -1.06 -44.55 1.81
CA LEU A 284 -0.28 -43.80 0.80
C LEU A 284 1.20 -44.27 0.77
N GLY A 285 1.79 -44.64 1.89
CA GLY A 285 3.16 -45.18 1.99
C GLY A 285 3.30 -46.51 1.27
N PHE A 286 2.30 -47.39 1.38
CA PHE A 286 2.28 -48.68 0.72
C PHE A 286 2.02 -48.55 -0.81
N ALA A 287 1.14 -47.65 -1.23
CA ALA A 287 0.90 -47.42 -2.66
C ALA A 287 2.13 -46.84 -3.38
N MET A 288 2.93 -46.02 -2.68
CA MET A 288 4.14 -45.39 -3.23
C MET A 288 5.34 -46.36 -3.25
N ALA A 289 5.51 -47.20 -2.23
CA ALA A 289 6.57 -48.20 -2.17
C ALA A 289 6.37 -49.29 -3.27
N GLY A 290 5.13 -49.66 -3.57
CA GLY A 290 4.81 -50.61 -4.65
C GLY A 290 5.11 -50.05 -6.05
N ASN A 291 4.98 -48.75 -6.24
CA ASN A 291 5.26 -48.10 -7.54
C ASN A 291 6.77 -47.89 -7.78
N MET A 292 7.57 -47.77 -6.70
CA MET A 292 9.00 -47.54 -6.78
C MET A 292 9.82 -48.82 -7.02
N ALA A 293 9.31 -50.00 -6.58
CA ALA A 293 9.91 -51.29 -6.86
C ALA A 293 9.73 -51.73 -8.33
N GLY A 294 8.69 -51.19 -9.01
CA GLY A 294 8.42 -51.48 -10.43
C GLY A 294 9.25 -50.70 -11.44
N THR A 295 9.91 -49.60 -11.04
CA THR A 295 10.60 -48.68 -11.97
C THR A 295 12.09 -48.95 -12.11
N MET A 296 12.71 -49.83 -11.29
CA MET A 296 14.12 -50.16 -11.37
C MET A 296 14.45 -51.45 -12.18
N GLY A 297 13.47 -52.08 -12.78
CA GLY A 297 13.69 -53.26 -13.57
C GLY A 297 13.07 -53.16 -14.98
N ASN A 298 13.95 -52.91 -15.97
CA ASN A 298 13.77 -53.23 -17.38
C ASN A 298 12.94 -52.28 -18.27
N ALA A 299 13.65 -51.48 -19.04
CA ALA A 299 13.17 -50.89 -20.28
C ALA A 299 13.05 -51.99 -21.36
N ASN A 300 11.92 -52.63 -21.52
CA ASN A 300 11.34 -53.11 -22.76
C ASN A 300 10.14 -54.02 -22.48
N ALA A 301 8.97 -53.58 -22.86
CA ALA A 301 7.91 -54.36 -23.51
C ALA A 301 6.50 -53.81 -23.18
N THR A 302 5.86 -53.27 -24.18
CA THR A 302 4.44 -53.43 -24.63
C THR A 302 3.37 -53.78 -23.58
N GLN A 303 2.38 -52.90 -23.50
CA GLN A 303 0.94 -53.10 -23.24
C GLN A 303 0.49 -54.46 -22.69
N GLN A 304 -0.11 -54.50 -21.47
CA GLN A 304 -1.46 -55.07 -21.25
C GLN A 304 -1.77 -55.28 -19.76
N ARG A 305 -3.01 -55.01 -19.38
CA ARG A 305 -3.81 -55.45 -18.22
C ARG A 305 -3.21 -55.37 -16.83
N GLY A 306 -4.01 -54.81 -15.88
CA GLY A 306 -3.70 -54.73 -14.46
C GLY A 306 -3.17 -56.06 -13.92
N PRO A 307 -2.05 -56.04 -13.16
CA PRO A 307 -1.45 -57.24 -12.65
C PRO A 307 -2.31 -57.82 -11.51
N ALA A 308 -2.72 -59.03 -11.66
CA ALA A 308 -3.08 -59.87 -10.51
C ALA A 308 -1.85 -59.92 -9.60
N GLU A 309 -2.00 -59.53 -8.34
CA GLU A 309 -0.96 -59.65 -7.31
C GLU A 309 -0.41 -61.07 -7.29
N SER A 310 0.88 -61.25 -7.52
CA SER A 310 1.48 -62.57 -7.53
C SER A 310 1.42 -63.22 -6.13
N LYS A 311 1.27 -64.54 -6.04
CA LYS A 311 1.24 -65.25 -4.76
C LYS A 311 2.41 -64.93 -3.85
N ASP A 312 3.58 -64.67 -4.44
CA ASP A 312 4.79 -64.29 -3.71
C ASP A 312 4.67 -62.90 -3.09
N GLN A 313 4.00 -61.96 -3.75
CA GLN A 313 3.74 -60.62 -3.20
C GLN A 313 2.74 -60.68 -2.03
N ILE A 314 1.69 -61.47 -2.14
CA ILE A 314 0.70 -61.66 -1.08
C ILE A 314 1.36 -62.34 0.15
N MET A 315 2.25 -63.29 -0.06
CA MET A 315 3.02 -63.92 1.02
C MET A 315 3.99 -62.95 1.73
N ALA A 316 4.64 -62.06 0.95
CA ALA A 316 5.50 -61.04 1.53
C ALA A 316 4.70 -60.03 2.37
N MET A 317 3.51 -59.61 1.92
CA MET A 317 2.60 -58.77 2.65
C MET A 317 2.09 -59.41 3.95
N LEU A 318 1.77 -60.68 3.93
CA LEU A 318 1.34 -61.43 5.11
C LEU A 318 2.47 -61.53 6.18
N LYS A 319 3.73 -61.68 5.72
CA LYS A 319 4.89 -61.68 6.64
C LYS A 319 5.08 -60.33 7.29
N GLN A 320 5.03 -59.23 6.51
CA GLN A 320 5.13 -57.87 7.03
C GLN A 320 3.99 -57.55 8.03
N LEU A 321 2.78 -58.00 7.72
CA LEU A 321 1.63 -57.80 8.60
C LEU A 321 1.87 -58.52 9.96
N GLY A 322 2.52 -59.69 9.98
CA GLY A 322 2.93 -60.41 11.19
C GLY A 322 3.98 -59.67 11.99
N GLU A 323 4.95 -59.07 11.30
CA GLU A 323 6.01 -58.25 11.95
C GLU A 323 5.42 -57.01 12.61
N LEU A 324 4.47 -56.29 11.94
CA LEU A 324 3.78 -55.13 12.48
C LEU A 324 2.92 -55.51 13.72
N LYS A 325 2.29 -56.68 13.72
CA LYS A 325 1.57 -57.17 14.90
C LYS A 325 2.53 -57.43 16.09
N SER A 326 3.66 -58.08 15.80
CA SER A 326 4.66 -58.39 16.84
C SER A 326 5.33 -57.11 17.43
N ALA A 327 5.40 -56.05 16.62
CA ALA A 327 5.89 -54.73 17.05
C ALA A 327 4.83 -53.92 17.80
N GLY A 328 3.61 -54.43 18.01
CA GLY A 328 2.53 -53.76 18.73
C GLY A 328 1.89 -52.58 17.97
N ILE A 329 2.15 -52.48 16.68
CA ILE A 329 1.65 -51.37 15.81
C ILE A 329 0.22 -51.65 15.34
N LEU A 330 -0.20 -52.94 15.25
CA LEU A 330 -1.53 -53.36 14.85
C LEU A 330 -2.25 -54.04 16.01
N THR A 331 -3.52 -53.75 16.18
CA THR A 331 -4.41 -54.43 17.10
C THR A 331 -4.76 -55.82 16.56
N ASP A 332 -5.16 -56.75 17.43
CA ASP A 332 -5.57 -58.10 17.04
C ASP A 332 -6.72 -58.11 16.02
N GLY A 333 -7.67 -57.19 16.14
CA GLY A 333 -8.82 -57.09 15.22
C GLY A 333 -8.42 -56.60 13.82
N GLU A 334 -7.52 -55.65 13.73
CA GLU A 334 -7.01 -55.11 12.47
C GLU A 334 -6.13 -56.16 11.74
N PHE A 335 -5.30 -56.84 12.48
CA PHE A 335 -4.49 -57.93 11.95
C PHE A 335 -5.35 -59.06 11.31
N GLU A 336 -6.35 -59.55 12.01
CA GLU A 336 -7.21 -60.64 11.54
C GLU A 336 -8.06 -60.21 10.34
N SER A 337 -8.53 -58.94 10.32
CA SER A 337 -9.26 -58.36 9.19
C SER A 337 -8.40 -58.28 7.91
N LYS A 338 -7.19 -57.74 8.00
CA LYS A 338 -6.26 -57.61 6.88
C LYS A 338 -5.70 -58.94 6.40
N LYS A 339 -5.43 -59.85 7.32
CA LYS A 339 -5.02 -61.24 6.98
C LYS A 339 -6.07 -61.98 6.18
N LYS A 340 -7.34 -61.86 6.58
CA LYS A 340 -8.46 -62.44 5.86
C LYS A 340 -8.64 -61.87 4.44
N GLU A 341 -8.45 -60.55 4.28
CA GLU A 341 -8.48 -59.88 2.99
C GLU A 341 -7.37 -60.34 2.05
N LEU A 342 -6.12 -60.49 2.55
CA LEU A 342 -4.97 -60.94 1.78
C LEU A 342 -5.07 -62.45 1.43
N LEU A 343 -5.55 -63.27 2.35
CA LEU A 343 -5.79 -64.67 2.11
C LEU A 343 -6.91 -64.94 1.10
N ALA A 344 -7.90 -64.05 0.95
CA ALA A 344 -8.95 -64.17 -0.03
C ALA A 344 -8.47 -63.84 -1.47
N LYS A 345 -7.28 -63.28 -1.62
CA LYS A 345 -6.63 -62.96 -2.90
C LYS A 345 -5.59 -63.98 -3.36
N LEU A 346 -5.30 -65.01 -2.52
CA LEU A 346 -4.39 -66.10 -2.83
C LEU A 346 -5.07 -67.20 -3.64
#